data_4220318550e6f76c02b9de9d9b66ca51
#
_entry.id   4220318550e6f76c02b9de9d9b66ca51
#
_cell.length_a   1.000
_cell.length_b   1.000
_cell.length_c   1.000
_cell.angle_alpha   90.00
_cell.angle_beta   90.00
_cell.angle_gamma   90.00
#
_symmetry.space_group_name_H-M   'P 1'
#
loop_
_entity.id
_entity.type
_entity.pdbx_description
1 polymer ?
#
loop_
_entity_poly.entity_id
_entity_poly.type
_entity_poly.pdbx_seq_one_letter_code
_entity_poly.pdbx_strand_id
1 'polypeptide(L)'
;MSERRACKAVGYCRMTVRYQTSRADDAGLRQRMRAIAYERRRFGYRRLHVLLKREAYLVNHKKLFRLYREERLTVRRRGGRKRALGTRAPMTVSLLPNDRWSLDFVSDQMTDGRRFRILTVVDDCARECLALVADTSLSGARVARELDRLVAERGQPRMVVSDNGSELTSNAILTWADQKRVAWHYLAPGIPKQNAFIESFNGRLRDELLNETLFTSLAQARVALRCWRADYNDARPPPPPPPPPPPPPPQLGWKTPSEFAATCHPRRDLALRCEGSAPAPAATTAHMGISNRPNELRPG
;
A
#
# COMPACT_ATOMS: atom_id res chain seq x y z
N MET A 1 49.98 -30.58 -25.79
CA MET A 1 48.86 -31.40 -25.26
C MET A 1 47.63 -31.14 -26.11
N SER A 2 46.90 -32.18 -26.55
CA SER A 2 45.67 -31.92 -27.35
C SER A 2 44.52 -31.48 -26.47
N GLU A 3 43.66 -30.62 -27.00
CA GLU A 3 42.44 -30.14 -26.32
C GLU A 3 41.60 -31.30 -25.73
N ARG A 4 41.52 -32.41 -26.46
CA ARG A 4 40.80 -33.61 -26.00
C ARG A 4 41.38 -34.19 -24.72
N ARG A 5 42.73 -34.27 -24.60
CA ARG A 5 43.42 -34.75 -23.41
C ARG A 5 43.29 -33.76 -22.26
N ALA A 6 43.38 -32.45 -22.55
CA ALA A 6 43.17 -31.40 -21.54
C ALA A 6 41.76 -31.43 -20.95
N CYS A 7 40.72 -31.51 -21.79
CA CYS A 7 39.33 -31.62 -21.34
C CYS A 7 39.09 -32.89 -20.49
N LYS A 8 39.68 -34.03 -20.89
CA LYS A 8 39.58 -35.27 -20.12
C LYS A 8 40.27 -35.16 -18.76
N ALA A 9 41.44 -34.55 -18.71
CA ALA A 9 42.17 -34.37 -17.44
C ALA A 9 41.45 -33.45 -16.44
N VAL A 10 40.71 -32.43 -16.93
CA VAL A 10 39.97 -31.48 -16.10
C VAL A 10 38.52 -31.90 -15.88
N GLY A 11 38.05 -32.98 -16.50
CA GLY A 11 36.69 -33.49 -16.36
C GLY A 11 35.61 -32.68 -17.07
N TYR A 12 35.98 -31.82 -18.05
CA TYR A 12 35.02 -31.02 -18.81
C TYR A 12 34.69 -31.63 -20.18
N CYS A 13 33.41 -31.49 -20.58
CA CYS A 13 33.00 -31.84 -21.93
C CYS A 13 33.57 -30.82 -22.96
N ARG A 14 34.16 -31.31 -24.10
CA ARG A 14 34.67 -30.43 -25.17
C ARG A 14 33.61 -29.47 -25.71
N MET A 15 32.35 -29.89 -25.82
CA MET A 15 31.25 -29.04 -26.24
C MET A 15 31.04 -27.84 -25.30
N THR A 16 31.21 -28.07 -23.98
CA THR A 16 31.12 -27.00 -22.98
C THR A 16 32.26 -26.00 -23.10
N VAL A 17 33.49 -26.49 -23.39
CA VAL A 17 34.69 -25.65 -23.56
C VAL A 17 34.60 -24.80 -24.83
N ARG A 18 34.07 -25.38 -25.92
CA ARG A 18 33.86 -24.69 -27.20
C ARG A 18 32.61 -23.87 -27.30
N TYR A 19 31.72 -23.94 -26.28
CA TYR A 19 30.48 -23.23 -26.32
C TYR A 19 30.72 -21.71 -26.32
N GLN A 20 30.36 -21.07 -27.41
CA GLN A 20 30.26 -19.61 -27.49
C GLN A 20 28.79 -19.21 -27.38
N THR A 21 28.53 -18.29 -26.49
CA THR A 21 27.16 -17.80 -26.33
C THR A 21 26.72 -17.03 -27.57
N SER A 22 25.62 -17.48 -28.18
CA SER A 22 24.96 -16.78 -29.31
C SER A 22 23.88 -15.80 -28.83
N ARG A 23 23.86 -15.50 -27.53
CA ARG A 23 22.86 -14.58 -26.98
C ARG A 23 23.07 -13.19 -27.48
N ALA A 24 21.98 -12.56 -27.93
CA ALA A 24 22.01 -11.16 -28.32
C ALA A 24 22.51 -10.28 -27.18
N ASP A 25 23.26 -9.26 -27.49
CA ASP A 25 23.68 -8.25 -26.54
C ASP A 25 22.45 -7.45 -26.09
N ASP A 26 22.17 -7.48 -24.80
CA ASP A 26 21.05 -6.76 -24.18
C ASP A 26 21.49 -5.35 -23.73
N ALA A 27 22.46 -4.72 -24.40
CA ALA A 27 23.08 -3.46 -23.98
C ALA A 27 22.06 -2.34 -23.72
N GLY A 28 21.12 -2.13 -24.63
CA GLY A 28 20.06 -1.11 -24.45
C GLY A 28 19.17 -1.40 -23.22
N LEU A 29 18.78 -2.66 -23.05
CA LEU A 29 17.99 -3.09 -21.89
C LEU A 29 18.78 -2.91 -20.58
N ARG A 30 20.07 -3.26 -20.57
CA ARG A 30 20.96 -3.09 -19.42
C ARG A 30 21.12 -1.61 -19.06
N GLN A 31 21.36 -0.78 -20.06
CA GLN A 31 21.51 0.66 -19.88
C GLN A 31 20.22 1.27 -19.29
N ARG A 32 19.06 0.94 -19.84
CA ARG A 32 17.79 1.47 -19.33
C ARG A 32 17.48 0.96 -17.91
N MET A 33 17.72 -0.34 -17.67
CA MET A 33 17.57 -0.94 -16.35
C MET A 33 18.45 -0.26 -15.29
N ARG A 34 19.71 0.06 -15.63
CA ARG A 34 20.63 0.81 -14.75
C ARG A 34 20.13 2.23 -14.48
N ALA A 35 19.66 2.94 -15.52
CA ALA A 35 19.10 4.28 -15.37
C ALA A 35 17.92 4.30 -14.40
N ILE A 36 16.94 3.41 -14.58
CA ILE A 36 15.78 3.30 -13.68
C ILE A 36 16.23 2.90 -12.26
N ALA A 37 17.18 1.97 -12.13
CA ALA A 37 17.69 1.56 -10.83
C ALA A 37 18.43 2.69 -10.10
N TYR A 38 19.09 3.58 -10.83
CA TYR A 38 19.75 4.75 -10.28
C TYR A 38 18.74 5.79 -9.77
N GLU A 39 17.70 6.08 -10.55
CA GLU A 39 16.60 6.96 -10.12
C GLU A 39 15.84 6.39 -8.91
N ARG A 40 15.63 5.07 -8.91
CA ARG A 40 14.79 4.34 -7.95
C ARG A 40 15.61 3.34 -7.15
N ARG A 41 16.57 3.80 -6.37
CA ARG A 41 17.57 2.97 -5.66
C ARG A 41 16.98 1.84 -4.80
N ARG A 42 15.72 1.96 -4.36
CA ARG A 42 15.04 0.96 -3.54
C ARG A 42 14.15 -0.01 -4.33
N PHE A 43 14.14 0.09 -5.68
CA PHE A 43 13.33 -0.81 -6.50
C PHE A 43 14.09 -2.11 -6.79
N GLY A 44 13.50 -3.23 -6.39
CA GLY A 44 13.99 -4.55 -6.77
C GLY A 44 13.57 -4.92 -8.19
N TYR A 45 14.17 -6.00 -8.75
CA TYR A 45 14.00 -6.43 -10.14
C TYR A 45 12.53 -6.56 -10.59
N ARG A 46 11.59 -6.94 -9.70
CA ARG A 46 10.17 -7.08 -10.05
C ARG A 46 9.53 -5.73 -10.39
N ARG A 47 9.85 -4.66 -9.63
CA ARG A 47 9.37 -3.31 -9.92
C ARG A 47 10.04 -2.75 -11.19
N LEU A 48 11.34 -2.99 -11.35
CA LEU A 48 12.05 -2.64 -12.59
C LEU A 48 11.43 -3.33 -13.81
N HIS A 49 11.04 -4.60 -13.69
CA HIS A 49 10.34 -5.34 -14.75
C HIS A 49 9.03 -4.67 -15.16
N VAL A 50 8.23 -4.23 -14.18
CA VAL A 50 6.96 -3.53 -14.47
C VAL A 50 7.20 -2.21 -15.16
N LEU A 51 8.18 -1.40 -14.71
CA LEU A 51 8.51 -0.13 -15.34
C LEU A 51 9.02 -0.32 -16.77
N LEU A 52 9.94 -1.26 -16.98
CA LEU A 52 10.44 -1.60 -18.32
C LEU A 52 9.32 -2.08 -19.25
N LYS A 53 8.36 -2.87 -18.73
CA LYS A 53 7.19 -3.30 -19.51
C LYS A 53 6.29 -2.11 -19.89
N ARG A 54 6.13 -1.10 -19.03
CA ARG A 54 5.42 0.15 -19.34
C ARG A 54 6.12 0.96 -20.43
N GLU A 55 7.45 0.87 -20.50
CA GLU A 55 8.27 1.45 -21.57
C GLU A 55 8.39 0.55 -22.80
N ALA A 56 7.49 -0.42 -22.96
CA ALA A 56 7.43 -1.37 -24.09
C ALA A 56 8.62 -2.36 -24.20
N TYR A 57 9.45 -2.49 -23.18
CA TYR A 57 10.46 -3.55 -23.14
C TYR A 57 9.82 -4.89 -22.78
N LEU A 58 9.53 -5.72 -23.77
CA LEU A 58 8.99 -7.07 -23.58
C LEU A 58 10.12 -8.04 -23.21
N VAL A 59 10.38 -8.19 -21.92
CA VAL A 59 11.43 -9.07 -21.41
C VAL A 59 10.86 -10.07 -20.41
N ASN A 60 11.33 -11.33 -20.50
CA ASN A 60 10.97 -12.35 -19.51
C ASN A 60 11.58 -12.00 -18.14
N HIS A 61 10.78 -12.11 -17.07
CA HIS A 61 11.21 -11.81 -15.71
C HIS A 61 12.45 -12.61 -15.25
N LYS A 62 12.62 -13.88 -15.74
CA LYS A 62 13.81 -14.70 -15.45
C LYS A 62 15.06 -14.12 -16.12
N LYS A 63 14.92 -13.63 -17.37
CA LYS A 63 16.01 -12.95 -18.10
C LYS A 63 16.39 -11.66 -17.38
N LEU A 64 15.40 -10.83 -17.03
CA LEU A 64 15.65 -9.59 -16.31
C LEU A 64 16.31 -9.83 -14.95
N PHE A 65 15.87 -10.84 -14.19
CA PHE A 65 16.48 -11.17 -12.90
C PHE A 65 17.95 -11.55 -13.03
N ARG A 66 18.30 -12.32 -14.09
CA ARG A 66 19.70 -12.66 -14.40
C ARG A 66 20.51 -11.39 -14.67
N LEU A 67 20.04 -10.52 -15.57
CA LEU A 67 20.71 -9.26 -15.90
C LEU A 67 20.86 -8.36 -14.67
N TYR A 68 19.81 -8.25 -13.84
CA TYR A 68 19.81 -7.50 -12.59
C TYR A 68 20.90 -7.96 -11.62
N ARG A 69 21.15 -9.29 -11.54
CA ARG A 69 22.24 -9.84 -10.72
C ARG A 69 23.62 -9.60 -11.33
N GLU A 70 23.75 -9.76 -12.65
CA GLU A 70 24.98 -9.48 -13.40
C GLU A 70 25.42 -8.03 -13.21
N GLU A 71 24.46 -7.08 -13.24
CA GLU A 71 24.68 -5.65 -13.03
C GLU A 71 24.85 -5.25 -11.54
N ARG A 72 24.80 -6.20 -10.63
CA ARG A 72 24.93 -5.99 -9.17
C ARG A 72 23.94 -4.96 -8.59
N LEU A 73 22.74 -4.83 -9.16
CA LEU A 73 21.71 -3.89 -8.76
C LEU A 73 20.89 -4.36 -7.55
N THR A 74 21.34 -5.40 -6.85
CA THR A 74 20.61 -6.01 -5.71
C THR A 74 20.42 -5.00 -4.58
N VAL A 75 19.16 -4.69 -4.27
CA VAL A 75 18.80 -3.83 -3.14
C VAL A 75 19.05 -4.59 -1.84
N ARG A 76 19.85 -4.01 -0.96
CA ARG A 76 20.11 -4.57 0.37
C ARG A 76 18.81 -4.60 1.17
N ARG A 77 18.32 -5.80 1.49
CA ARG A 77 17.17 -5.93 2.39
C ARG A 77 17.63 -5.58 3.81
N ARG A 78 16.91 -4.66 4.47
CA ARG A 78 17.07 -4.52 5.91
C ARG A 78 16.70 -5.85 6.55
N GLY A 79 17.59 -6.44 7.31
CA GLY A 79 17.30 -7.63 8.09
C GLY A 79 16.12 -7.35 9.02
N GLY A 80 14.98 -7.94 8.74
CA GLY A 80 13.81 -7.82 9.60
C GLY A 80 14.12 -8.45 10.96
N ARG A 81 13.78 -7.76 12.05
CA ARG A 81 13.82 -8.34 13.40
C ARG A 81 13.01 -9.64 13.38
N LYS A 82 13.59 -10.74 13.88
CA LYS A 82 12.87 -12.02 14.05
C LYS A 82 11.60 -11.72 14.86
N ARG A 83 10.43 -11.98 14.27
CA ARG A 83 9.14 -11.76 14.91
C ARG A 83 8.61 -13.10 15.42
N ALA A 84 8.18 -13.15 16.67
CA ALA A 84 7.46 -14.29 17.20
C ALA A 84 6.17 -14.51 16.37
N LEU A 85 5.97 -15.73 15.89
CA LEU A 85 4.76 -16.15 15.19
C LEU A 85 3.70 -16.46 16.27
N GLY A 86 2.93 -15.46 16.67
CA GLY A 86 1.72 -15.65 17.47
C GLY A 86 0.50 -15.79 16.57
N THR A 87 -0.54 -16.47 17.05
CA THR A 87 -1.88 -16.49 16.42
C THR A 87 -2.37 -15.06 16.21
N ARG A 88 -2.50 -14.67 14.95
CA ARG A 88 -2.85 -13.28 14.57
C ARG A 88 -4.18 -13.33 13.85
N ALA A 89 -5.20 -12.75 14.44
CA ALA A 89 -6.39 -12.41 13.68
C ALA A 89 -6.00 -11.46 12.55
N PRO A 90 -6.36 -11.76 11.29
CA PRO A 90 -6.11 -10.85 10.18
C PRO A 90 -6.84 -9.53 10.45
N MET A 91 -6.18 -8.41 10.19
CA MET A 91 -6.85 -7.11 10.19
C MET A 91 -7.88 -7.10 9.06
N THR A 92 -9.12 -6.73 9.37
CA THR A 92 -10.15 -6.56 8.35
C THR A 92 -9.68 -5.48 7.38
N VAL A 93 -9.41 -5.88 6.14
CA VAL A 93 -9.02 -4.95 5.08
C VAL A 93 -10.29 -4.33 4.54
N SER A 94 -10.31 -3.00 4.43
CA SER A 94 -11.38 -2.30 3.73
C SER A 94 -11.43 -2.76 2.26
N LEU A 95 -12.63 -3.04 1.78
CA LEU A 95 -12.86 -3.58 0.43
C LEU A 95 -13.09 -2.48 -0.61
N LEU A 96 -13.41 -1.27 -0.17
CA LEU A 96 -13.75 -0.14 -1.04
C LEU A 96 -12.85 1.06 -0.77
N PRO A 97 -12.46 1.82 -1.81
CA PRO A 97 -11.82 3.12 -1.63
C PRO A 97 -12.68 4.05 -0.80
N ASN A 98 -12.06 4.92 -0.01
CA ASN A 98 -12.69 5.83 0.95
C ASN A 98 -13.49 5.15 2.08
N ASP A 99 -13.40 3.85 2.25
CA ASP A 99 -14.04 3.18 3.37
C ASP A 99 -13.28 3.46 4.68
N ARG A 100 -11.94 3.42 4.61
CA ARG A 100 -11.08 3.61 5.77
C ARG A 100 -9.80 4.37 5.43
N TRP A 101 -9.59 5.49 6.15
CA TRP A 101 -8.34 6.24 6.10
C TRP A 101 -7.50 5.99 7.35
N SER A 102 -6.22 5.75 7.17
CA SER A 102 -5.25 5.65 8.26
C SER A 102 -4.41 6.93 8.33
N LEU A 103 -4.26 7.47 9.55
CA LEU A 103 -3.49 8.67 9.84
C LEU A 103 -2.31 8.35 10.75
N ASP A 104 -1.19 9.03 10.52
CA ASP A 104 -0.03 8.97 11.41
C ASP A 104 0.85 10.23 11.23
N PHE A 105 1.77 10.44 12.17
CA PHE A 105 2.76 11.51 12.12
C PHE A 105 4.18 10.95 11.92
N VAL A 106 4.88 11.52 10.97
CA VAL A 106 6.31 11.28 10.79
C VAL A 106 7.08 12.54 11.17
N SER A 107 8.10 12.42 11.99
CA SER A 107 8.96 13.54 12.37
C SER A 107 10.28 13.48 11.61
N ASP A 108 10.78 14.65 11.24
CA ASP A 108 12.09 14.85 10.63
C ASP A 108 12.68 16.22 11.06
N GLN A 109 13.89 16.52 10.64
CA GLN A 109 14.55 17.79 10.97
C GLN A 109 15.20 18.42 9.75
N MET A 110 15.29 19.74 9.76
CA MET A 110 16.03 20.53 8.78
C MET A 110 17.52 20.61 9.13
N THR A 111 18.32 21.05 8.19
CA THR A 111 19.78 21.20 8.36
C THR A 111 20.17 22.18 9.47
N ASP A 112 19.30 23.12 9.81
CA ASP A 112 19.45 24.05 10.93
C ASP A 112 19.04 23.48 12.29
N GLY A 113 18.69 22.19 12.34
CA GLY A 113 18.28 21.47 13.55
C GLY A 113 16.80 21.66 13.94
N ARG A 114 16.04 22.55 13.30
CA ARG A 114 14.61 22.71 13.57
C ARG A 114 13.85 21.47 13.11
N ARG A 115 13.01 20.95 14.00
CA ARG A 115 12.18 19.79 13.72
C ARG A 115 10.89 20.21 13.02
N PHE A 116 10.40 19.34 12.17
CA PHE A 116 9.07 19.44 11.58
C PHE A 116 8.38 18.08 11.60
N ARG A 117 7.07 18.10 11.46
CA ARG A 117 6.24 16.90 11.42
C ARG A 117 5.52 16.82 10.09
N ILE A 118 5.21 15.62 9.68
CA ILE A 118 4.50 15.33 8.45
C ILE A 118 3.26 14.54 8.85
N LEU A 119 2.07 15.12 8.61
CA LEU A 119 0.83 14.36 8.67
C LEU A 119 0.75 13.48 7.43
N THR A 120 0.62 12.18 7.63
CA THR A 120 0.42 11.20 6.56
C THR A 120 -1.00 10.68 6.62
N VAL A 121 -1.71 10.69 5.49
CA VAL A 121 -3.06 10.14 5.34
C VAL A 121 -3.06 9.17 4.19
N VAL A 122 -3.48 7.94 4.42
CA VAL A 122 -3.46 6.86 3.43
C VAL A 122 -4.82 6.18 3.39
N ASP A 123 -5.33 5.91 2.20
CA ASP A 123 -6.47 5.02 1.99
C ASP A 123 -6.03 3.57 2.15
N ASP A 124 -6.63 2.84 3.07
CA ASP A 124 -6.23 1.46 3.37
C ASP A 124 -6.60 0.46 2.28
N CYS A 125 -7.61 0.74 1.45
CA CYS A 125 -8.01 -0.10 0.33
C CYS A 125 -7.08 0.12 -0.88
N ALA A 126 -7.06 1.35 -1.39
CA ALA A 126 -6.29 1.71 -2.58
C ALA A 126 -4.78 1.81 -2.30
N ARG A 127 -4.35 1.92 -1.05
CA ARG A 127 -2.96 2.22 -0.65
C ARG A 127 -2.47 3.57 -1.17
N GLU A 128 -3.39 4.41 -1.57
CA GLU A 128 -3.13 5.73 -2.08
C GLU A 128 -2.76 6.69 -0.95
N CYS A 129 -1.73 7.48 -1.15
CA CYS A 129 -1.37 8.56 -0.26
C CYS A 129 -2.26 9.78 -0.53
N LEU A 130 -3.23 10.02 0.33
CA LEU A 130 -4.19 11.11 0.20
C LEU A 130 -3.58 12.46 0.57
N ALA A 131 -2.76 12.49 1.62
CA ALA A 131 -2.06 13.71 2.03
C ALA A 131 -0.68 13.44 2.63
N LEU A 132 0.26 14.36 2.35
CA LEU A 132 1.53 14.55 3.02
C LEU A 132 1.66 16.04 3.36
N VAL A 133 1.43 16.40 4.61
CA VAL A 133 1.42 17.80 5.05
C VAL A 133 2.56 18.03 6.04
N ALA A 134 3.60 18.76 5.62
CA ALA A 134 4.72 19.12 6.47
C ALA A 134 4.50 20.48 7.13
N ASP A 135 4.63 20.53 8.45
CA ASP A 135 4.61 21.77 9.21
C ASP A 135 5.46 21.64 10.49
N THR A 136 5.85 22.77 11.05
CA THR A 136 6.53 22.85 12.36
C THR A 136 5.54 22.61 13.51
N SER A 137 4.25 22.91 13.27
CA SER A 137 3.17 22.68 14.23
C SER A 137 1.94 22.17 13.51
N LEU A 138 1.48 20.98 13.89
CA LEU A 138 0.30 20.32 13.36
C LEU A 138 -0.70 20.11 14.51
N SER A 139 -1.45 21.16 14.86
CA SER A 139 -2.53 21.06 15.86
C SER A 139 -3.71 20.27 15.33
N GLY A 140 -4.57 19.77 16.21
CA GLY A 140 -5.80 19.07 15.82
C GLY A 140 -6.71 19.89 14.91
N ALA A 141 -6.82 21.22 15.13
CA ALA A 141 -7.56 22.10 14.24
C ALA A 141 -6.94 22.19 12.83
N ARG A 142 -5.61 22.11 12.72
CA ARG A 142 -4.93 22.05 11.43
C ARG A 142 -5.19 20.72 10.72
N VAL A 143 -5.15 19.62 11.47
CA VAL A 143 -5.48 18.28 10.93
C VAL A 143 -6.93 18.25 10.46
N ALA A 144 -7.89 18.77 11.23
CA ALA A 144 -9.30 18.82 10.84
C ALA A 144 -9.51 19.56 9.50
N ARG A 145 -8.84 20.70 9.31
CA ARG A 145 -8.89 21.46 8.02
C ARG A 145 -8.34 20.67 6.84
N GLU A 146 -7.27 19.90 7.04
CA GLU A 146 -6.73 19.05 5.97
C GLU A 146 -7.67 17.89 5.67
N LEU A 147 -8.33 17.33 6.68
CA LEU A 147 -9.36 16.31 6.47
C LEU A 147 -10.58 16.87 5.75
N ASP A 148 -11.03 18.10 6.06
CA ASP A 148 -12.11 18.76 5.32
C ASP A 148 -11.75 18.92 3.83
N ARG A 149 -10.51 19.33 3.53
CA ARG A 149 -10.03 19.42 2.16
C ARG A 149 -10.08 18.07 1.45
N LEU A 150 -9.62 17.00 2.12
CA LEU A 150 -9.65 15.65 1.55
C LEU A 150 -11.08 15.15 1.35
N VAL A 151 -11.99 15.43 2.27
CA VAL A 151 -13.42 15.10 2.13
C VAL A 151 -14.05 15.83 0.93
N ALA A 152 -13.68 17.09 0.70
CA ALA A 152 -14.16 17.85 -0.46
C ALA A 152 -13.62 17.29 -1.79
N GLU A 153 -12.37 16.81 -1.82
CA GLU A 153 -11.72 16.28 -3.00
C GLU A 153 -12.13 14.83 -3.33
N ARG A 154 -12.31 13.98 -2.32
CA ARG A 154 -12.44 12.52 -2.45
C ARG A 154 -13.77 11.95 -1.99
N GLY A 155 -14.54 12.72 -1.28
CA GLY A 155 -15.70 12.25 -0.54
C GLY A 155 -15.34 11.81 0.88
N GLN A 156 -16.37 11.58 1.67
CA GLN A 156 -16.26 11.29 3.08
C GLN A 156 -15.88 9.83 3.33
N PRO A 157 -14.88 9.55 4.20
CA PRO A 157 -14.58 8.19 4.62
C PRO A 157 -15.65 7.69 5.60
N ARG A 158 -15.87 6.40 5.64
CA ARG A 158 -16.71 5.79 6.68
C ARG A 158 -16.00 5.77 8.02
N MET A 159 -14.70 5.57 8.01
CA MET A 159 -13.87 5.40 9.20
C MET A 159 -12.50 6.06 9.03
N VAL A 160 -12.00 6.60 10.15
CA VAL A 160 -10.62 7.06 10.29
C VAL A 160 -9.96 6.29 11.41
N VAL A 161 -8.71 5.85 11.20
CA VAL A 161 -7.90 5.16 12.20
C VAL A 161 -6.64 5.97 12.47
N SER A 162 -6.32 6.20 13.73
CA SER A 162 -5.11 6.91 14.14
C SER A 162 -4.49 6.32 15.40
N ASP A 163 -3.27 6.71 15.69
CA ASP A 163 -2.70 6.52 17.02
C ASP A 163 -3.36 7.45 18.06
N ASN A 164 -2.90 7.34 19.33
CA ASN A 164 -3.40 8.15 20.45
C ASN A 164 -2.59 9.45 20.62
N GLY A 165 -2.03 10.01 19.55
CA GLY A 165 -1.32 11.27 19.60
C GLY A 165 -2.20 12.41 20.15
N SER A 166 -1.64 13.31 20.96
CA SER A 166 -2.38 14.42 21.60
C SER A 166 -3.14 15.29 20.59
N GLU A 167 -2.60 15.46 19.41
CA GLU A 167 -3.21 16.23 18.33
C GLU A 167 -4.43 15.52 17.75
N LEU A 168 -4.39 14.20 17.65
CA LEU A 168 -5.44 13.36 17.08
C LEU A 168 -6.55 13.04 18.10
N THR A 169 -6.24 13.15 19.40
CA THR A 169 -7.23 13.01 20.50
C THR A 169 -7.82 14.36 20.95
N SER A 170 -7.51 15.45 20.27
CA SER A 170 -7.96 16.80 20.61
C SER A 170 -9.45 16.99 20.38
N ASN A 171 -10.06 17.92 21.15
CA ASN A 171 -11.47 18.28 20.98
C ASN A 171 -11.82 18.71 19.54
N ALA A 172 -10.89 19.34 18.83
CA ALA A 172 -11.10 19.74 17.44
C ALA A 172 -11.36 18.52 16.53
N ILE A 173 -10.63 17.43 16.72
CA ILE A 173 -10.80 16.19 15.97
C ILE A 173 -12.09 15.47 16.38
N LEU A 174 -12.38 15.39 17.68
CA LEU A 174 -13.61 14.78 18.18
C LEU A 174 -14.83 15.51 17.62
N THR A 175 -14.85 16.83 17.67
CA THR A 175 -15.92 17.66 17.11
C THR A 175 -16.05 17.48 15.59
N TRP A 176 -14.92 17.41 14.88
CA TRP A 176 -14.91 17.17 13.44
C TRP A 176 -15.50 15.79 13.08
N ALA A 177 -15.09 14.75 13.79
CA ALA A 177 -15.57 13.38 13.57
C ALA A 177 -17.09 13.26 13.79
N ASP A 178 -17.59 13.92 14.85
CA ASP A 178 -19.01 13.95 15.19
C ASP A 178 -19.82 14.73 14.13
N GLN A 179 -19.39 15.94 13.78
CA GLN A 179 -20.05 16.77 12.76
C GLN A 179 -20.11 16.09 11.40
N LYS A 180 -19.04 15.40 11.01
CA LYS A 180 -18.97 14.66 9.74
C LYS A 180 -19.58 13.25 9.84
N ARG A 181 -19.98 12.78 11.02
CA ARG A 181 -20.46 11.41 11.26
C ARG A 181 -19.47 10.34 10.73
N VAL A 182 -18.18 10.57 10.97
CA VAL A 182 -17.10 9.65 10.61
C VAL A 182 -16.74 8.85 11.86
N ALA A 183 -16.72 7.53 11.76
CA ALA A 183 -16.26 6.68 12.85
C ALA A 183 -14.75 6.87 13.06
N TRP A 184 -14.36 7.35 14.24
CA TRP A 184 -12.94 7.53 14.58
C TRP A 184 -12.46 6.42 15.52
N HIS A 185 -11.47 5.67 15.10
CA HIS A 185 -10.91 4.57 15.87
C HIS A 185 -9.48 4.89 16.31
N TYR A 186 -9.27 4.86 17.61
CA TYR A 186 -7.94 4.96 18.21
C TYR A 186 -7.33 3.57 18.35
N LEU A 187 -6.05 3.46 18.04
CA LEU A 187 -5.32 2.21 18.20
C LEU A 187 -5.09 1.90 19.67
N ALA A 188 -5.38 0.67 20.08
CA ALA A 188 -5.05 0.26 21.42
C ALA A 188 -3.53 0.25 21.65
N PRO A 189 -3.04 0.77 22.79
CA PRO A 189 -1.62 0.75 23.13
C PRO A 189 -1.06 -0.67 23.04
N GLY A 190 0.08 -0.85 22.38
CA GLY A 190 0.76 -2.15 22.25
C GLY A 190 0.26 -3.07 21.12
N ILE A 191 -0.68 -2.65 20.29
CA ILE A 191 -1.14 -3.42 19.12
C ILE A 191 -0.79 -2.71 17.81
N PRO A 192 0.49 -2.66 17.42
CA PRO A 192 0.94 -1.95 16.21
C PRO A 192 0.37 -2.50 14.91
N LYS A 193 -0.19 -3.72 14.93
CA LYS A 193 -0.73 -4.37 13.73
C LYS A 193 -1.97 -3.72 13.15
N GLN A 194 -2.70 -2.93 13.93
CA GLN A 194 -3.91 -2.26 13.49
C GLN A 194 -3.63 -1.10 12.52
N ASN A 195 -2.38 -0.60 12.49
CA ASN A 195 -1.93 0.45 11.57
C ASN A 195 -0.78 0.02 10.64
N ALA A 196 -0.66 -1.28 10.39
CA ALA A 196 0.47 -1.85 9.63
C ALA A 196 0.62 -1.24 8.21
N PHE A 197 -0.45 -0.70 7.65
CA PHE A 197 -0.43 -0.11 6.32
C PHE A 197 0.27 1.24 6.31
N ILE A 198 -0.11 2.13 7.21
CA ILE A 198 0.53 3.44 7.32
C ILE A 198 1.95 3.32 7.89
N GLU A 199 2.21 2.36 8.80
CA GLU A 199 3.58 2.06 9.25
C GLU A 199 4.48 1.63 8.07
N SER A 200 3.97 0.74 7.22
CA SER A 200 4.68 0.32 6.01
C SER A 200 4.89 1.46 5.02
N PHE A 201 3.89 2.35 4.88
CA PHE A 201 3.98 3.56 4.07
C PHE A 201 5.03 4.52 4.64
N ASN A 202 4.97 4.84 5.91
CA ASN A 202 5.93 5.72 6.60
C ASN A 202 7.35 5.18 6.56
N GLY A 203 7.51 3.85 6.67
CA GLY A 203 8.80 3.21 6.47
C GLY A 203 9.39 3.45 5.08
N ARG A 204 8.53 3.45 4.05
CA ARG A 204 8.98 3.77 2.67
C ARG A 204 9.28 5.24 2.48
N LEU A 205 8.42 6.13 3.00
CA LEU A 205 8.65 7.56 2.98
C LEU A 205 10.03 7.91 3.59
N ARG A 206 10.34 7.30 4.74
CA ARG A 206 11.67 7.45 5.38
C ARG A 206 12.78 6.91 4.51
N ASP A 207 12.64 5.68 4.00
CA ASP A 207 13.71 4.99 3.27
C ASP A 207 13.99 5.61 1.90
N GLU A 208 13.02 6.24 1.28
CA GLU A 208 13.11 6.71 -0.11
C GLU A 208 13.27 8.22 -0.24
N LEU A 209 12.83 8.97 0.76
CA LEU A 209 12.91 10.42 0.75
C LEU A 209 13.63 10.99 1.96
N LEU A 210 13.12 10.75 3.18
CA LEU A 210 13.60 11.48 4.36
C LEU A 210 15.04 11.11 4.72
N ASN A 211 15.44 9.85 4.61
CA ASN A 211 16.80 9.41 4.87
C ASN A 211 17.79 9.67 3.71
N GLU A 212 17.29 10.06 2.55
CA GLU A 212 18.10 10.31 1.34
C GLU A 212 18.22 11.82 1.05
N THR A 213 17.47 12.67 1.75
CA THR A 213 17.41 14.13 1.47
C THR A 213 17.62 14.93 2.72
N LEU A 214 18.53 15.91 2.66
CA LEU A 214 18.70 16.91 3.68
C LEU A 214 17.88 18.15 3.32
N PHE A 215 16.96 18.53 4.19
CA PHE A 215 16.08 19.68 3.95
C PHE A 215 16.66 20.96 4.54
N THR A 216 16.88 21.96 3.71
CA THR A 216 17.35 23.29 4.15
C THR A 216 16.20 24.21 4.61
N SER A 217 14.96 23.90 4.15
CA SER A 217 13.78 24.69 4.53
C SER A 217 12.51 23.83 4.50
N LEU A 218 11.49 24.28 5.24
CA LEU A 218 10.17 23.67 5.21
C LEU A 218 9.51 23.74 3.81
N ALA A 219 9.79 24.82 3.06
CA ALA A 219 9.30 24.96 1.69
C ALA A 219 9.88 23.87 0.77
N GLN A 220 11.18 23.61 0.86
CA GLN A 220 11.83 22.54 0.13
C GLN A 220 11.25 21.17 0.52
N ALA A 221 11.06 20.89 1.82
CA ALA A 221 10.45 19.66 2.30
C ALA A 221 9.03 19.46 1.71
N ARG A 222 8.21 20.52 1.69
CA ARG A 222 6.87 20.47 1.09
C ARG A 222 6.87 20.17 -0.41
N VAL A 223 7.80 20.73 -1.16
CA VAL A 223 7.96 20.44 -2.60
C VAL A 223 8.38 18.99 -2.80
N ALA A 224 9.41 18.53 -2.10
CA ALA A 224 9.91 17.16 -2.20
C ALA A 224 8.83 16.12 -1.84
N LEU A 225 8.07 16.36 -0.77
CA LEU A 225 6.94 15.50 -0.35
C LEU A 225 5.83 15.47 -1.41
N ARG A 226 5.51 16.59 -2.06
CA ARG A 226 4.53 16.65 -3.13
C ARG A 226 4.97 15.83 -4.34
N CYS A 227 6.21 15.99 -4.78
CA CYS A 227 6.77 15.23 -5.88
C CYS A 227 6.80 13.73 -5.57
N TRP A 228 7.25 13.36 -4.37
CA TRP A 228 7.29 11.97 -3.94
C TRP A 228 5.88 11.36 -3.84
N ARG A 229 4.88 12.11 -3.35
CA ARG A 229 3.48 11.65 -3.31
C ARG A 229 2.93 11.36 -4.71
N ALA A 230 3.17 12.27 -5.66
CA ALA A 230 2.75 12.07 -7.06
C ALA A 230 3.41 10.81 -7.64
N ASP A 231 4.72 10.65 -7.45
CA ASP A 231 5.44 9.46 -7.86
C ASP A 231 4.94 8.17 -7.19
N TYR A 232 4.66 8.23 -5.90
CA TYR A 232 4.13 7.11 -5.15
C TYR A 232 2.76 6.65 -5.67
N ASN A 233 1.87 7.59 -5.95
CA ASN A 233 0.50 7.30 -6.39
C ASN A 233 0.45 6.89 -7.88
N ASP A 234 1.19 7.58 -8.75
CA ASP A 234 0.96 7.51 -10.20
C ASP A 234 2.01 6.66 -10.94
N ALA A 235 3.26 6.68 -10.49
CA ALA A 235 4.34 6.00 -11.21
C ALA A 235 4.75 4.66 -10.59
N ARG A 236 4.51 4.48 -9.29
CA ARG A 236 5.06 3.36 -8.55
C ARG A 236 4.22 2.10 -8.66
N PRO A 237 4.76 0.99 -9.18
CA PRO A 237 4.08 -0.29 -9.08
C PRO A 237 4.02 -0.76 -7.60
N PRO A 238 2.91 -1.36 -7.16
CA PRO A 238 2.78 -1.85 -5.80
C PRO A 238 3.84 -2.92 -5.47
N PRO A 239 4.17 -3.15 -4.20
CA PRO A 239 5.07 -4.24 -3.83
C PRO A 239 4.51 -5.59 -4.28
N PRO A 240 5.38 -6.54 -4.67
CA PRO A 240 4.95 -7.90 -4.96
C PRO A 240 4.26 -8.48 -3.72
N PRO A 241 3.18 -9.27 -3.91
CA PRO A 241 2.54 -9.97 -2.81
C PRO A 241 3.54 -10.91 -2.11
N PRO A 242 3.44 -11.11 -0.78
CA PRO A 242 4.12 -12.20 -0.11
C PRO A 242 3.67 -13.54 -0.72
N PRO A 243 4.50 -14.63 -0.67
CA PRO A 243 4.09 -15.95 -1.11
C PRO A 243 2.80 -16.37 -0.39
N PRO A 244 1.89 -17.08 -1.06
CA PRO A 244 0.49 -17.19 -0.68
C PRO A 244 0.28 -17.98 0.62
N PRO A 245 -0.44 -17.41 1.58
CA PRO A 245 -1.39 -18.14 2.41
C PRO A 245 -2.80 -18.08 1.78
N PRO A 246 -3.81 -18.84 2.27
CA PRO A 246 -5.10 -19.03 1.60
C PRO A 246 -5.82 -17.72 1.22
N PRO A 247 -6.82 -17.74 0.35
CA PRO A 247 -7.12 -16.67 -0.63
C PRO A 247 -7.23 -15.28 -0.01
N PRO A 248 -6.42 -14.32 -0.50
CA PRO A 248 -6.37 -12.96 0.03
C PRO A 248 -7.43 -12.06 -0.61
N PRO A 249 -7.77 -10.94 0.08
CA PRO A 249 -8.59 -9.88 -0.50
C PRO A 249 -7.94 -9.31 -1.77
N PRO A 250 -8.71 -8.60 -2.62
CA PRO A 250 -8.29 -8.20 -3.95
C PRO A 250 -6.97 -7.42 -3.92
N GLN A 251 -5.97 -7.98 -4.56
CA GLN A 251 -4.64 -7.39 -4.69
C GLN A 251 -4.68 -6.35 -5.82
N LEU A 252 -3.87 -5.29 -5.69
CA LEU A 252 -3.80 -4.21 -6.69
C LEU A 252 -3.28 -4.66 -8.07
N GLY A 253 -2.91 -5.92 -8.26
CA GLY A 253 -2.57 -6.54 -9.55
C GLY A 253 -1.48 -5.80 -10.34
N TRP A 254 -0.46 -5.25 -9.69
CA TRP A 254 0.59 -4.40 -10.29
C TRP A 254 0.12 -3.01 -10.77
N LYS A 255 -1.13 -2.61 -10.50
CA LYS A 255 -1.62 -1.26 -10.73
C LYS A 255 -1.01 -0.28 -9.72
N THR A 256 -0.92 0.99 -10.07
CA THR A 256 -0.61 2.03 -9.09
C THR A 256 -1.81 2.22 -8.14
N PRO A 257 -1.62 2.82 -6.95
CA PRO A 257 -2.73 3.12 -6.06
C PRO A 257 -3.86 3.93 -6.73
N SER A 258 -3.52 4.93 -7.55
CA SER A 258 -4.50 5.74 -8.28
C SER A 258 -5.20 4.96 -9.41
N GLU A 259 -4.47 4.12 -10.16
CA GLU A 259 -5.07 3.23 -11.18
C GLU A 259 -6.05 2.23 -10.55
N PHE A 260 -5.74 1.69 -9.37
CA PHE A 260 -6.64 0.80 -8.65
C PHE A 260 -7.88 1.54 -8.14
N ALA A 261 -7.72 2.70 -7.51
CA ALA A 261 -8.82 3.53 -7.04
C ALA A 261 -9.77 3.90 -8.18
N ALA A 262 -9.26 4.21 -9.37
CA ALA A 262 -10.06 4.52 -10.55
C ALA A 262 -10.87 3.31 -11.08
N THR A 263 -10.44 2.07 -10.82
CA THR A 263 -11.20 0.87 -11.20
C THR A 263 -12.33 0.53 -10.23
N CYS A 264 -12.32 1.10 -9.02
CA CYS A 264 -13.34 0.91 -8.00
C CYS A 264 -14.25 2.15 -7.94
N HIS A 265 -15.23 2.27 -8.85
CA HIS A 265 -16.22 3.36 -8.80
C HIS A 265 -17.41 2.97 -7.93
N PRO A 266 -17.54 3.49 -6.69
CA PRO A 266 -18.63 3.13 -5.78
C PRO A 266 -20.03 3.53 -6.31
N ARG A 267 -20.10 4.48 -7.25
CA ARG A 267 -21.37 4.94 -7.83
C ARG A 267 -21.94 4.06 -8.95
N ARG A 268 -21.12 3.24 -9.63
CA ARG A 268 -21.61 2.31 -10.67
C ARG A 268 -22.11 0.99 -10.10
N ASP A 269 -21.49 0.47 -9.05
CA ASP A 269 -21.87 -0.81 -8.46
C ASP A 269 -23.18 -0.74 -7.66
N LEU A 270 -23.55 0.43 -7.12
CA LEU A 270 -24.83 0.63 -6.44
C LEU A 270 -26.02 0.67 -7.43
N ALA A 271 -25.83 1.20 -8.63
CA ALA A 271 -26.88 1.21 -9.67
C ALA A 271 -27.19 -0.19 -10.22
N LEU A 272 -26.18 -1.04 -10.38
CA LEU A 272 -26.33 -2.41 -10.89
C LEU A 272 -26.94 -3.39 -9.87
N ARG A 273 -26.86 -3.09 -8.57
CA ARG A 273 -27.49 -3.92 -7.54
C ARG A 273 -28.98 -3.61 -7.30
N CYS A 274 -29.47 -2.47 -7.77
CA CYS A 274 -30.89 -2.10 -7.62
C CYS A 274 -31.81 -2.61 -8.75
N GLU A 275 -31.25 -3.10 -9.87
CA GLU A 275 -32.05 -3.57 -11.01
C GLU A 275 -32.29 -5.09 -11.03
N GLY A 276 -31.84 -5.85 -10.04
CA GLY A 276 -31.87 -7.32 -10.05
C GLY A 276 -32.67 -8.01 -8.94
N SER A 277 -33.55 -7.33 -8.22
CA SER A 277 -34.38 -8.00 -7.20
C SER A 277 -35.81 -7.55 -7.23
N ALA A 278 -36.56 -8.11 -8.17
CA ALA A 278 -38.03 -8.13 -8.10
C ALA A 278 -38.45 -9.08 -6.97
N PRO A 279 -39.33 -8.69 -6.06
CA PRO A 279 -39.83 -9.63 -5.06
C PRO A 279 -40.72 -10.68 -5.71
N ALA A 280 -40.44 -11.93 -5.39
CA ALA A 280 -41.32 -13.05 -5.75
C ALA A 280 -42.71 -12.87 -5.09
N PRO A 281 -43.83 -13.23 -5.81
CA PRO A 281 -45.17 -13.06 -5.30
C PRO A 281 -45.43 -14.01 -4.12
N ALA A 282 -46.06 -13.46 -3.08
CA ALA A 282 -46.52 -14.18 -1.92
C ALA A 282 -47.51 -15.29 -2.32
N ALA A 283 -47.21 -16.52 -1.99
CA ALA A 283 -48.13 -17.63 -2.03
C ALA A 283 -49.10 -17.53 -0.85
N THR A 284 -50.36 -17.23 -1.15
CA THR A 284 -51.50 -17.32 -0.26
C THR A 284 -51.80 -18.81 0.02
N THR A 285 -51.76 -19.23 1.27
CA THR A 285 -52.47 -20.43 1.68
C THR A 285 -53.22 -20.15 2.97
N ALA A 286 -54.51 -20.39 2.83
CA ALA A 286 -55.56 -20.18 3.82
C ALA A 286 -55.68 -21.37 4.80
N HIS A 287 -56.23 -21.03 5.96
CA HIS A 287 -57.09 -21.83 6.85
C HIS A 287 -56.51 -23.04 7.62
N MET A 288 -56.53 -23.00 8.90
CA MET A 288 -57.59 -23.53 9.76
C MET A 288 -57.24 -23.36 11.22
N GLY A 289 -58.22 -22.87 11.95
CA GLY A 289 -58.21 -22.63 13.35
C GLY A 289 -58.26 -23.90 14.20
N ILE A 290 -58.02 -23.74 15.48
CA ILE A 290 -58.75 -24.35 16.61
C ILE A 290 -58.33 -23.64 17.90
N SER A 291 -59.34 -23.19 18.58
CA SER A 291 -59.54 -22.72 19.95
C SER A 291 -58.80 -23.59 21.02
N ASN A 292 -58.22 -22.98 22.04
CA ASN A 292 -58.68 -23.14 23.42
C ASN A 292 -57.94 -22.28 24.42
N ARG A 293 -58.73 -21.73 25.31
CA ARG A 293 -58.42 -20.90 26.49
C ARG A 293 -58.04 -21.77 27.69
N PRO A 294 -57.98 -21.21 28.93
CA PRO A 294 -56.78 -20.76 29.61
C PRO A 294 -56.55 -21.55 30.93
N ASN A 295 -55.47 -21.31 31.61
CA ASN A 295 -55.52 -21.44 33.07
C ASN A 295 -54.49 -20.54 33.79
N GLU A 296 -55.05 -19.82 34.72
CA GLU A 296 -54.44 -19.04 35.78
C GLU A 296 -53.58 -19.90 36.69
N LEU A 297 -52.57 -19.33 37.33
CA LEU A 297 -52.47 -19.20 38.79
C LEU A 297 -51.09 -18.66 39.20
N ARG A 298 -51.12 -17.64 40.03
CA ARG A 298 -50.07 -17.06 40.89
C ARG A 298 -49.84 -17.99 42.12
N PRO A 299 -49.05 -17.60 43.11
CA PRO A 299 -47.72 -16.94 43.21
C PRO A 299 -46.82 -17.69 44.22
N GLY A 300 -45.58 -17.26 44.28
CA GLY A 300 -44.62 -17.67 45.29
C GLY A 300 -43.33 -16.87 45.14
#